data_2e16bf3defa65b443c2ead60e6ca28f7
#
_entry.id   2e16bf3defa65b443c2ead60e6ca28f7
#
_cell.length_a   1.000
_cell.length_b   1.000
_cell.length_c   1.000
_cell.angle_alpha   90.00
_cell.angle_beta   90.00
_cell.angle_gamma   90.00
#
_symmetry.space_group_name_H-M   'P 1'
#
loop_
_entity.id
_entity.type
_entity.pdbx_description
1 polymer ?
#
loop_
_entity_poly.entity_id
_entity_poly.type
_entity_poly.pdbx_seq_one_letter_code
_entity_poly.pdbx_strand_id
1 'polypeptide(L)'
;MLHNNINKSLNISIACLILLISCSTTMIDKTVKYNENKVLKEISSFDPSFKNLNSLLYINIDKQNMYLLQKGTISRAFKISSSYYGTGSQVNSFKTPLGKHEIFKKIGEDLPINAILKGRVWNG
;
A
#
# COMPACT_ATOMS: atom_id res chain seq x y z
N MET A 1 -14.61 -55.55 -25.45
CA MET A 1 -13.73 -55.11 -24.35
C MET A 1 -12.99 -53.83 -24.73
N LEU A 2 -13.68 -52.69 -24.77
CA LEU A 2 -13.05 -51.38 -25.10
C LEU A 2 -13.95 -50.26 -24.56
N HIS A 3 -14.03 -50.12 -23.21
CA HIS A 3 -14.88 -49.06 -22.67
C HIS A 3 -14.43 -48.48 -21.33
N ASN A 4 -13.12 -48.51 -20.99
CA ASN A 4 -12.65 -48.01 -19.67
C ASN A 4 -11.44 -47.07 -19.66
N ASN A 5 -11.03 -46.48 -20.79
CA ASN A 5 -9.82 -45.63 -20.79
C ASN A 5 -10.05 -44.13 -21.04
N ILE A 6 -11.30 -43.68 -21.23
CA ILE A 6 -11.55 -42.26 -21.54
C ILE A 6 -11.69 -41.39 -20.26
N ASN A 7 -12.12 -41.98 -19.15
CA ASN A 7 -12.40 -41.22 -17.91
C ASN A 7 -11.18 -40.91 -17.05
N LYS A 8 -10.02 -41.57 -17.25
CA LYS A 8 -8.79 -41.25 -16.49
C LYS A 8 -8.02 -40.06 -17.02
N SER A 9 -8.10 -39.80 -18.33
CA SER A 9 -7.40 -38.67 -18.96
C SER A 9 -8.07 -37.33 -18.66
N LEU A 10 -9.40 -37.32 -18.52
CA LEU A 10 -10.16 -36.07 -18.26
C LEU A 10 -10.00 -35.53 -16.84
N ASN A 11 -9.83 -36.41 -15.86
CA ASN A 11 -9.68 -36.00 -14.45
C ASN A 11 -8.29 -35.40 -14.13
N ILE A 12 -7.26 -35.79 -14.87
CA ILE A 12 -5.90 -35.21 -14.69
C ILE A 12 -5.84 -33.79 -15.25
N SER A 13 -6.55 -33.52 -16.33
CA SER A 13 -6.58 -32.16 -16.94
C SER A 13 -7.32 -31.13 -16.07
N ILE A 14 -8.38 -31.53 -15.38
CA ILE A 14 -9.15 -30.63 -14.50
C ILE A 14 -8.38 -30.37 -13.21
N ALA A 15 -7.69 -31.34 -12.64
CA ALA A 15 -6.85 -31.16 -11.45
C ALA A 15 -5.65 -30.23 -11.72
N CYS A 16 -5.07 -30.27 -12.91
CA CYS A 16 -3.97 -29.37 -13.29
C CYS A 16 -4.44 -27.93 -13.52
N LEU A 17 -5.69 -27.72 -13.97
CA LEU A 17 -6.25 -26.39 -14.20
C LEU A 17 -6.60 -25.67 -12.88
N ILE A 18 -6.96 -26.39 -11.83
CA ILE A 18 -7.27 -25.82 -10.51
C ILE A 18 -6.01 -25.37 -9.77
N LEU A 19 -4.83 -25.95 -10.05
CA LEU A 19 -3.56 -25.59 -9.43
C LEU A 19 -2.94 -24.30 -9.98
N LEU A 20 -3.43 -23.76 -11.11
CA LEU A 20 -2.93 -22.52 -11.69
C LEU A 20 -3.66 -21.26 -11.23
N ILE A 21 -4.72 -21.37 -10.43
CA ILE A 21 -5.53 -20.22 -9.98
C ILE A 21 -5.08 -19.67 -8.61
N SER A 22 -4.16 -20.32 -7.91
CA SER A 22 -3.83 -19.94 -6.52
C SER A 22 -2.47 -19.25 -6.34
N CYS A 23 -1.94 -18.56 -7.35
CA CYS A 23 -0.71 -17.79 -7.18
C CYS A 23 -0.85 -16.31 -7.56
N SER A 24 -1.89 -15.65 -7.04
CA SER A 24 -1.86 -14.20 -6.85
C SER A 24 -1.70 -13.90 -5.36
N THR A 25 -0.58 -14.33 -4.79
CA THR A 25 -0.12 -13.83 -3.51
C THR A 25 0.21 -12.35 -3.69
N THR A 26 -0.73 -11.49 -3.29
CA THR A 26 -0.43 -10.08 -3.04
C THR A 26 0.79 -10.05 -2.12
N MET A 27 1.90 -9.55 -2.64
CA MET A 27 3.10 -9.27 -1.85
C MET A 27 2.76 -8.15 -0.86
N ILE A 28 2.04 -8.48 0.21
CA ILE A 28 1.89 -7.60 1.36
C ILE A 28 3.26 -7.61 2.03
N ASP A 29 3.95 -6.49 2.00
CA ASP A 29 5.17 -6.30 2.77
C ASP A 29 4.84 -6.53 4.26
N LYS A 30 5.28 -7.67 4.79
CA LYS A 30 4.98 -8.14 6.15
C LYS A 30 5.72 -7.37 7.25
N THR A 31 6.40 -6.27 6.91
CA THR A 31 7.24 -5.53 7.87
C THR A 31 6.43 -4.75 8.91
N VAL A 32 5.17 -4.41 8.62
CA VAL A 32 4.31 -3.65 9.52
C VAL A 32 3.17 -4.53 10.02
N LYS A 33 3.20 -4.88 11.30
CA LYS A 33 2.06 -5.55 11.96
C LYS A 33 0.98 -4.53 12.28
N TYR A 34 -0.25 -4.73 11.81
CA TYR A 34 -1.40 -3.88 12.10
C TYR A 34 -2.71 -4.68 12.11
N ASN A 35 -3.72 -4.12 12.77
CA ASN A 35 -5.09 -4.63 12.71
C ASN A 35 -5.84 -3.82 11.65
N GLU A 36 -6.16 -4.43 10.53
CA GLU A 36 -6.79 -3.77 9.38
C GLU A 36 -8.11 -3.11 9.75
N ASN A 37 -9.01 -3.82 10.45
CA ASN A 37 -10.30 -3.29 10.85
C ASN A 37 -10.18 -2.04 11.73
N LYS A 38 -9.19 -2.01 12.62
CA LYS A 38 -8.91 -0.85 13.47
C LYS A 38 -8.44 0.34 12.64
N VAL A 39 -7.53 0.12 11.69
CA VAL A 39 -7.02 1.18 10.80
C VAL A 39 -8.15 1.72 9.92
N LEU A 40 -8.95 0.86 9.29
CA LEU A 40 -10.07 1.28 8.46
C LEU A 40 -11.12 2.06 9.26
N LYS A 41 -11.37 1.69 10.53
CA LYS A 41 -12.26 2.45 11.42
C LYS A 41 -11.67 3.82 11.76
N GLU A 42 -10.37 3.92 12.04
CA GLU A 42 -9.68 5.20 12.24
C GLU A 42 -9.84 6.10 11.00
N ILE A 43 -9.57 5.59 9.80
CA ILE A 43 -9.72 6.35 8.54
C ILE A 43 -11.15 6.82 8.33
N SER A 44 -12.15 5.97 8.56
CA SER A 44 -13.55 6.30 8.37
C SER A 44 -14.04 7.39 9.32
N SER A 45 -13.39 7.59 10.46
CA SER A 45 -13.69 8.68 11.37
C SER A 45 -13.21 10.06 10.88
N PHE A 46 -12.17 10.08 10.04
CA PHE A 46 -11.65 11.31 9.43
C PHE A 46 -12.31 11.63 8.07
N ASP A 47 -12.50 10.61 7.25
CA ASP A 47 -13.10 10.74 5.93
C ASP A 47 -13.98 9.52 5.62
N PRO A 48 -15.29 9.56 5.89
CA PRO A 48 -16.18 8.44 5.57
C PRO A 48 -16.24 8.08 4.08
N SER A 49 -15.89 9.03 3.21
CA SER A 49 -15.91 8.84 1.75
C SER A 49 -14.67 8.13 1.21
N PHE A 50 -13.70 7.77 2.06
CA PHE A 50 -12.42 7.19 1.63
C PHE A 50 -12.55 5.95 0.74
N LYS A 51 -13.63 5.18 0.91
CA LYS A 51 -13.91 3.98 0.11
C LYS A 51 -14.18 4.28 -1.37
N ASN A 52 -14.62 5.50 -1.67
CA ASN A 52 -14.91 5.95 -3.03
C ASN A 52 -13.66 6.47 -3.75
N LEU A 53 -12.54 6.63 -3.03
CA LEU A 53 -11.29 7.10 -3.61
C LEU A 53 -10.56 5.94 -4.30
N ASN A 54 -10.03 6.20 -5.50
CA ASN A 54 -9.19 5.21 -6.19
C ASN A 54 -7.92 4.89 -5.41
N SER A 55 -7.30 5.90 -4.80
CA SER A 55 -6.11 5.76 -3.98
C SER A 55 -6.11 6.77 -2.84
N LEU A 56 -5.67 6.33 -1.67
CA LEU A 56 -5.50 7.16 -0.48
C LEU A 56 -4.22 6.74 0.26
N LEU A 57 -3.43 7.72 0.70
CA LEU A 57 -2.36 7.51 1.68
C LEU A 57 -2.85 7.96 3.05
N TYR A 58 -2.94 7.03 4.00
CA TYR A 58 -3.22 7.34 5.39
C TYR A 58 -1.93 7.26 6.21
N ILE A 59 -1.59 8.36 6.88
CA ILE A 59 -0.38 8.48 7.68
C ILE A 59 -0.76 8.61 9.15
N ASN A 60 -0.38 7.62 9.95
CA ASN A 60 -0.54 7.62 11.40
C ASN A 60 0.80 8.01 12.04
N ILE A 61 0.89 9.24 12.51
CA ILE A 61 2.13 9.80 13.08
C ILE A 61 2.47 9.16 14.43
N ASP A 62 1.48 8.86 15.26
CA ASP A 62 1.71 8.24 16.57
C ASP A 62 2.33 6.84 16.45
N LYS A 63 1.91 6.08 15.44
CA LYS A 63 2.41 4.73 15.17
C LYS A 63 3.59 4.70 14.19
N GLN A 64 3.95 5.85 13.60
CA GLN A 64 4.96 5.98 12.55
C GLN A 64 4.73 4.98 11.41
N ASN A 65 3.49 4.89 10.95
CA ASN A 65 3.07 4.02 9.87
C ASN A 65 2.34 4.79 8.78
N MET A 66 2.55 4.38 7.54
CA MET A 66 1.80 4.85 6.38
C MET A 66 1.10 3.67 5.72
N TYR A 67 -0.16 3.84 5.35
CA TYR A 67 -0.98 2.85 4.67
C TYR A 67 -1.40 3.38 3.30
N LEU A 68 -1.11 2.62 2.27
CA LEU A 68 -1.64 2.86 0.93
C LEU A 68 -2.94 2.08 0.78
N LEU A 69 -4.03 2.78 0.57
CA LEU A 69 -5.31 2.20 0.25
C LEU A 69 -5.60 2.32 -1.25
N GLN A 70 -6.19 1.28 -1.80
CA GLN A 70 -6.71 1.25 -3.16
C GLN A 70 -8.16 0.75 -3.10
N LYS A 71 -9.08 1.55 -3.62
CA LYS A 71 -10.53 1.24 -3.62
C LYS A 71 -11.03 0.82 -2.23
N GLY A 72 -10.61 1.56 -1.20
CA GLY A 72 -11.05 1.37 0.18
C GLY A 72 -10.41 0.22 0.95
N THR A 73 -9.46 -0.54 0.37
CA THR A 73 -8.72 -1.64 1.02
C THR A 73 -7.25 -1.30 1.17
N ILE A 74 -6.61 -1.76 2.25
CA ILE A 74 -5.18 -1.53 2.47
C ILE A 74 -4.38 -2.47 1.55
N SER A 75 -3.67 -1.89 0.58
CA SER A 75 -2.81 -2.62 -0.35
C SER A 75 -1.38 -2.76 0.15
N ARG A 76 -0.87 -1.77 0.87
CA ARG A 76 0.49 -1.78 1.45
C ARG A 76 0.56 -1.00 2.75
N ALA A 77 1.49 -1.38 3.62
CA ALA A 77 1.80 -0.68 4.85
C ALA A 77 3.32 -0.46 4.97
N PHE A 78 3.73 0.74 5.36
CA PHE A 78 5.12 1.15 5.43
C PHE A 78 5.44 1.72 6.81
N LYS A 79 6.66 1.50 7.30
CA LYS A 79 7.25 2.28 8.37
C LYS A 79 7.69 3.63 7.82
N ILE A 80 7.41 4.68 8.56
CA ILE A 80 7.82 6.04 8.22
C ILE A 80 8.50 6.69 9.42
N SER A 81 9.11 7.84 9.17
CA SER A 81 9.60 8.75 10.19
C SER A 81 9.00 10.14 9.95
N SER A 82 8.34 10.69 10.96
CA SER A 82 7.88 12.07 10.95
C SER A 82 8.96 13.01 11.51
N SER A 83 8.71 14.30 11.46
CA SER A 83 9.67 15.30 11.93
C SER A 83 9.99 15.17 13.42
N TYR A 84 11.26 15.28 13.76
CA TYR A 84 11.75 15.38 15.14
C TYR A 84 11.15 16.59 15.89
N TYR A 85 10.83 17.67 15.18
CA TYR A 85 10.23 18.88 15.75
C TYR A 85 8.74 18.76 16.04
N GLY A 86 8.17 17.54 15.90
CA GLY A 86 6.76 17.25 16.17
C GLY A 86 5.84 17.65 15.02
N THR A 87 4.58 17.92 15.35
CA THR A 87 3.51 18.22 14.40
C THR A 87 3.18 19.73 14.38
N GLY A 88 2.75 20.25 13.24
CA GLY A 88 2.33 21.64 13.08
C GLY A 88 2.45 22.14 11.65
N SER A 89 1.64 23.15 11.29
CA SER A 89 1.57 23.71 9.94
C SER A 89 2.23 25.07 9.78
N GLN A 90 3.05 25.47 10.76
CA GLN A 90 3.74 26.75 10.76
C GLN A 90 4.86 26.77 9.71
N VAL A 91 4.92 27.79 8.89
CA VAL A 91 5.96 27.94 7.85
C VAL A 91 7.36 27.97 8.48
N ASN A 92 8.32 27.27 7.87
CA ASN A 92 9.71 27.15 8.32
C ASN A 92 9.91 26.50 9.71
N SER A 93 8.88 25.86 10.27
CA SER A 93 8.97 25.16 11.56
C SER A 93 9.64 23.79 11.48
N PHE A 94 9.83 23.25 10.28
CA PHE A 94 10.28 21.88 10.02
C PHE A 94 9.40 20.80 10.66
N LYS A 95 8.21 21.15 11.14
CA LYS A 95 7.22 20.23 11.72
C LYS A 95 6.50 19.44 10.63
N THR A 96 5.95 18.29 10.99
CA THR A 96 5.09 17.52 10.11
C THR A 96 3.68 18.12 10.12
N PRO A 97 3.15 18.59 8.98
CA PRO A 97 1.81 19.16 8.93
C PRO A 97 0.75 18.06 9.11
N LEU A 98 -0.36 18.41 9.77
CA LEU A 98 -1.52 17.55 9.96
C LEU A 98 -2.64 17.92 8.99
N GLY A 99 -3.59 17.01 8.82
CA GLY A 99 -4.79 17.21 8.03
C GLY A 99 -4.76 16.56 6.67
N LYS A 100 -5.68 16.96 5.80
CA LYS A 100 -5.82 16.42 4.45
C LYS A 100 -4.90 17.16 3.49
N HIS A 101 -4.12 16.40 2.73
CA HIS A 101 -3.18 16.91 1.74
C HIS A 101 -3.40 16.23 0.39
N GLU A 102 -3.05 16.89 -0.68
CA GLU A 102 -3.04 16.35 -2.02
C GLU A 102 -1.61 16.12 -2.50
N ILE A 103 -1.36 15.02 -3.23
CA ILE A 103 -0.07 14.76 -3.86
C ILE A 103 -0.03 15.56 -5.15
N PHE A 104 0.62 16.72 -5.12
CA PHE A 104 0.74 17.60 -6.28
C PHE A 104 1.75 17.06 -7.31
N LYS A 105 2.89 16.49 -6.86
CA LYS A 105 3.95 16.03 -7.76
C LYS A 105 4.74 14.88 -7.15
N LYS A 106 5.07 13.89 -7.98
CA LYS A 106 6.07 12.85 -7.70
C LYS A 106 7.39 13.25 -8.35
N ILE A 107 8.52 13.10 -7.63
CA ILE A 107 9.85 13.48 -8.09
C ILE A 107 10.78 12.30 -7.83
N GLY A 108 11.62 11.95 -8.83
CA GLY A 108 12.64 10.92 -8.69
C GLY A 108 12.32 9.59 -9.36
N GLU A 109 11.35 9.53 -10.27
CA GLU A 109 10.93 8.30 -10.96
C GLU A 109 12.08 7.63 -11.72
N ASP A 110 12.95 8.41 -12.36
CA ASP A 110 14.08 7.94 -13.17
C ASP A 110 15.44 8.05 -12.46
N LEU A 111 15.43 8.29 -11.16
CA LEU A 111 16.68 8.44 -10.41
C LEU A 111 17.22 7.09 -9.92
N PRO A 112 18.57 6.93 -9.84
CA PRO A 112 19.16 5.74 -9.27
C PRO A 112 18.74 5.54 -7.81
N ILE A 113 18.68 4.28 -7.38
CA ILE A 113 18.51 3.93 -5.97
C ILE A 113 19.64 4.60 -5.19
N ASN A 114 19.33 5.23 -4.08
CA ASN A 114 20.24 6.06 -3.25
C ASN A 114 20.55 7.46 -3.81
N ALA A 115 19.83 7.95 -4.83
CA ALA A 115 19.93 9.34 -5.25
C ALA A 115 19.60 10.29 -4.09
N ILE A 116 20.47 11.29 -3.86
CA ILE A 116 20.24 12.33 -2.86
C ILE A 116 19.66 13.56 -3.54
N LEU A 117 18.50 13.99 -3.07
CA LEU A 117 17.80 15.16 -3.56
C LEU A 117 18.04 16.37 -2.62
N LYS A 118 18.54 17.48 -3.14
CA LYS A 118 18.62 18.74 -2.41
C LYS A 118 17.60 19.73 -3.01
N GLY A 119 16.66 20.18 -2.19
CA GLY A 119 15.60 21.07 -2.66
C GLY A 119 14.77 20.47 -3.82
N ARG A 120 14.53 19.15 -3.80
CA ARG A 120 13.83 18.40 -4.86
C ARG A 120 14.57 18.28 -6.20
N VAL A 121 15.86 18.62 -6.23
CA VAL A 121 16.73 18.49 -7.40
C VAL A 121 17.83 17.48 -7.11
N TRP A 122 18.10 16.62 -8.06
CA TRP A 122 19.22 15.70 -8.01
C TRP A 122 20.46 16.35 -8.65
N ASN A 123 21.56 16.34 -7.93
CA ASN A 123 22.80 16.98 -8.36
C ASN A 123 23.93 15.98 -8.75
N GLY A 124 23.54 14.73 -8.97
CA GLY A 124 24.51 13.67 -9.31
C GLY A 124 24.91 12.83 -8.14
#